data_440a24845418d55ecdfca8db5f034899
#
_entry.id   440a24845418d55ecdfca8db5f034899
#
_cell.length_a   1.000
_cell.length_b   1.000
_cell.length_c   1.000
_cell.angle_alpha   90.00
_cell.angle_beta   90.00
_cell.angle_gamma   90.00
#
_symmetry.space_group_name_H-M   'P 1'
#
loop_
_entity.id
_entity.type
_entity.pdbx_description
1 polymer ?
#
loop_
_entity_poly.entity_id
_entity_poly.type
_entity_poly.pdbx_seq_one_letter_code
_entity_poly.pdbx_strand_id
1 'polypeptide(L)'
;MIWEKLLSLNKYGDTATRLRINEDETRLSFDMDYDRVVFSSAFRSLQDKTQVIPLSKTGFVHTRLTHSIEVSVVGRSLGRAVGKHLLTKYPHLRDLGYQTNDFGAIIAAASVAHDIGNPPFGHSGEKAIGEFFQFKKGTAIKHLLTEAEYADLCNFEGNANGFRIVNESRLGVEGGLRLTYATLGAFTKYPKESLPIQPTKNIADKKYGFFQGDKTFFKEVADTLGLISNSQQGELRYARHPLAFLVEAADDICYTIIDFEDGINLGLISEEVALEYMGGIISDRIHRDKYAKLQTKEERIAYLRAVAIGALVQDATEIFIENEEAILNGNFHQSLLRLSKYRHQITDVIDCSVEHIYQSDEVVEKEVQGYVILQHLLDIFFTAIINFENGRETSFDKLLLKKLPEKYQKKGSIYDKVMGITCYIASLTDSKAVELHLKTASSAKNI
;
A
#
# COMPACT_ATOMS: atom_id res chain seq x y z
N MET A 1 24.14 -1.24 -2.17
CA MET A 1 23.43 -0.28 -3.06
C MET A 1 24.14 1.07 -2.99
N ILE A 2 23.97 1.93 -3.99
CA ILE A 2 24.54 3.30 -4.03
C ILE A 2 23.45 4.32 -4.32
N TRP A 3 23.54 5.49 -3.67
CA TRP A 3 22.47 6.50 -3.71
C TRP A 3 22.24 7.07 -5.11
N GLU A 4 23.25 7.23 -5.94
CA GLU A 4 23.13 7.76 -7.30
C GLU A 4 22.21 6.90 -8.19
N LYS A 5 22.23 5.58 -8.00
CA LYS A 5 21.30 4.66 -8.69
C LYS A 5 19.93 4.65 -8.04
N LEU A 6 19.88 4.63 -6.70
CA LEU A 6 18.64 4.59 -5.94
C LEU A 6 17.75 5.81 -6.19
N LEU A 7 18.33 6.96 -6.50
CA LEU A 7 17.62 8.20 -6.81
C LEU A 7 17.32 8.36 -8.31
N SER A 8 17.20 7.28 -9.07
CA SER A 8 16.96 7.28 -10.51
C SER A 8 15.66 7.99 -10.89
N LEU A 9 15.78 8.94 -11.83
CA LEU A 9 14.68 9.65 -12.46
C LEU A 9 14.08 8.92 -13.67
N ASN A 10 14.66 7.78 -14.04
CA ASN A 10 14.17 7.00 -15.17
C ASN A 10 12.73 6.55 -14.93
N LYS A 11 11.98 6.45 -16.02
CA LYS A 11 10.56 6.06 -16.07
C LYS A 11 10.37 4.99 -17.14
N TYR A 12 9.25 4.29 -17.10
CA TYR A 12 8.91 3.31 -18.12
C TYR A 12 9.16 3.84 -19.55
N GLY A 13 9.88 3.07 -20.34
CA GLY A 13 10.19 3.37 -21.76
C GLY A 13 11.32 4.38 -21.99
N ASP A 14 12.01 4.85 -20.95
CA ASP A 14 13.18 5.71 -21.13
C ASP A 14 14.36 4.90 -21.66
N THR A 15 14.98 5.39 -22.74
CA THR A 15 16.15 4.76 -23.37
C THR A 15 17.48 5.39 -22.93
N ALA A 16 17.42 6.52 -22.24
CA ALA A 16 18.58 7.24 -21.71
C ALA A 16 18.39 7.59 -20.23
N THR A 17 19.49 7.70 -19.52
CA THR A 17 19.48 8.12 -18.10
C THR A 17 19.06 9.58 -17.98
N ARG A 18 18.08 9.86 -17.14
CA ARG A 18 17.69 11.23 -16.77
C ARG A 18 18.58 11.73 -15.66
N LEU A 19 19.02 12.97 -15.77
CA LEU A 19 19.88 13.60 -14.77
C LEU A 19 19.11 14.69 -14.03
N ARG A 20 19.21 14.70 -12.70
CA ARG A 20 18.51 15.66 -11.83
C ARG A 20 18.92 17.10 -12.10
N ILE A 21 20.19 17.34 -12.41
CA ILE A 21 20.72 18.68 -12.73
C ILE A 21 20.12 19.28 -14.00
N ASN A 22 19.51 18.47 -14.87
CA ASN A 22 18.91 18.91 -16.14
C ASN A 22 17.39 19.13 -16.04
N GLU A 23 16.80 18.95 -14.85
CA GLU A 23 15.36 19.14 -14.66
C GLU A 23 15.00 20.64 -14.56
N ASP A 24 13.80 20.97 -15.01
CA ASP A 24 13.18 22.27 -14.77
C ASP A 24 12.83 22.39 -13.29
N GLU A 25 13.41 23.37 -12.60
CA GLU A 25 13.18 23.59 -11.16
C GLU A 25 11.72 23.87 -10.79
N THR A 26 10.91 24.31 -11.76
CA THR A 26 9.47 24.55 -11.54
C THR A 26 8.64 23.28 -11.69
N ARG A 27 9.26 22.16 -12.14
CA ARG A 27 8.53 20.93 -12.48
C ARG A 27 9.35 19.68 -12.30
N LEU A 28 9.73 19.42 -11.06
CA LEU A 28 10.56 18.29 -10.68
C LEU A 28 9.85 16.95 -10.83
N SER A 29 10.55 15.94 -11.34
CA SER A 29 9.96 14.60 -11.59
C SER A 29 9.40 13.94 -10.35
N PHE A 30 10.04 14.09 -9.19
CA PHE A 30 9.56 13.49 -7.94
C PHE A 30 8.29 14.16 -7.41
N ASP A 31 8.14 15.48 -7.56
CA ASP A 31 6.90 16.18 -7.24
C ASP A 31 5.78 15.79 -8.22
N MET A 32 6.11 15.66 -9.52
CA MET A 32 5.14 15.18 -10.52
C MET A 32 4.67 13.75 -10.25
N ASP A 33 5.47 12.90 -9.61
CA ASP A 33 5.03 11.56 -9.24
C ASP A 33 3.89 11.63 -8.22
N TYR A 34 4.00 12.48 -7.21
CA TYR A 34 2.93 12.75 -6.25
C TYR A 34 1.66 13.25 -6.95
N ASP A 35 1.78 14.24 -7.84
CA ASP A 35 0.67 14.80 -8.59
C ASP A 35 -0.06 13.72 -9.40
N ARG A 36 0.69 12.87 -10.12
CA ARG A 36 0.13 11.80 -10.93
C ARG A 36 -0.66 10.78 -10.12
N VAL A 37 -0.19 10.44 -8.93
CA VAL A 37 -0.92 9.55 -8.01
C VAL A 37 -2.21 10.22 -7.55
N VAL A 38 -2.15 11.45 -7.03
CA VAL A 38 -3.30 12.17 -6.49
C VAL A 38 -4.39 12.42 -7.55
N PHE A 39 -3.99 12.71 -8.80
CA PHE A 39 -4.94 12.90 -9.90
C PHE A 39 -5.46 11.59 -10.50
N SER A 40 -4.95 10.44 -10.11
CA SER A 40 -5.43 9.15 -10.61
C SER A 40 -6.83 8.81 -10.08
N SER A 41 -7.63 8.12 -10.90
CA SER A 41 -8.93 7.61 -10.45
C SER A 41 -8.81 6.55 -9.36
N ALA A 42 -7.71 5.78 -9.38
CA ALA A 42 -7.47 4.75 -8.38
C ALA A 42 -7.22 5.36 -6.99
N PHE A 43 -6.44 6.44 -6.88
CA PHE A 43 -6.26 7.16 -5.62
C PHE A 43 -7.59 7.77 -5.12
N ARG A 44 -8.33 8.43 -6.01
CA ARG A 44 -9.64 9.03 -5.64
C ARG A 44 -10.64 8.01 -5.14
N SER A 45 -10.59 6.77 -5.63
CA SER A 45 -11.47 5.70 -5.15
C SER A 45 -11.21 5.28 -3.71
N LEU A 46 -10.03 5.61 -3.14
CA LEU A 46 -9.73 5.38 -1.72
C LEU A 46 -10.64 6.16 -0.76
N GLN A 47 -11.32 7.20 -1.24
CA GLN A 47 -12.33 7.93 -0.46
C GLN A 47 -13.49 7.04 0.01
N ASP A 48 -13.84 6.02 -0.77
CA ASP A 48 -14.90 5.07 -0.47
C ASP A 48 -14.34 3.65 -0.27
N LYS A 49 -13.14 3.58 0.35
CA LYS A 49 -12.53 2.35 0.86
C LYS A 49 -12.21 2.52 2.33
N THR A 50 -12.59 1.55 3.11
CA THR A 50 -12.43 1.54 4.57
C THR A 50 -10.97 1.48 4.99
N GLN A 51 -10.61 2.32 5.95
CA GLN A 51 -9.37 2.19 6.71
C GLN A 51 -9.59 1.34 7.96
N VAL A 52 -10.52 1.73 8.83
CA VAL A 52 -10.76 1.11 10.15
C VAL A 52 -12.12 0.43 10.19
N ILE A 53 -13.22 1.19 10.02
CA ILE A 53 -14.59 0.68 10.12
C ILE A 53 -15.26 0.68 8.74
N PRO A 54 -15.56 -0.50 8.16
CA PRO A 54 -16.22 -0.60 6.87
C PRO A 54 -17.57 0.12 6.86
N LEU A 55 -17.85 0.83 5.76
CA LEU A 55 -19.16 1.48 5.54
C LEU A 55 -19.62 2.38 6.70
N SER A 56 -18.67 3.05 7.38
CA SER A 56 -19.01 3.97 8.47
C SER A 56 -19.84 5.14 7.95
N LYS A 57 -20.88 5.50 8.72
CA LYS A 57 -21.74 6.66 8.42
C LYS A 57 -21.27 7.93 9.13
N THR A 58 -20.27 7.84 10.00
CA THR A 58 -19.74 8.99 10.75
C THR A 58 -18.62 9.66 9.95
N GLY A 59 -18.72 10.96 9.74
CA GLY A 59 -17.72 11.75 9.01
C GLY A 59 -16.39 11.97 9.75
N PHE A 60 -16.21 11.33 10.91
CA PHE A 60 -15.01 11.46 11.75
C PHE A 60 -14.02 10.30 11.61
N VAL A 61 -14.38 9.25 10.88
CA VAL A 61 -13.50 8.08 10.69
C VAL A 61 -12.70 8.25 9.41
N HIS A 62 -11.40 7.96 9.48
CA HIS A 62 -10.51 8.07 8.34
C HIS A 62 -10.86 7.05 7.26
N THR A 63 -10.85 7.52 6.02
CA THR A 63 -10.86 6.67 4.81
C THR A 63 -9.43 6.36 4.41
N ARG A 64 -9.22 5.37 3.52
CA ARG A 64 -7.88 5.11 2.97
C ARG A 64 -7.30 6.32 2.25
N LEU A 65 -8.13 7.21 1.71
CA LEU A 65 -7.66 8.45 1.08
C LEU A 65 -7.06 9.41 2.11
N THR A 66 -7.75 9.69 3.20
CA THR A 66 -7.25 10.60 4.25
C THR A 66 -6.02 10.01 4.92
N HIS A 67 -6.03 8.71 5.26
CA HIS A 67 -4.87 8.00 5.77
C HIS A 67 -3.65 8.10 4.83
N SER A 68 -3.81 7.82 3.53
CA SER A 68 -2.71 7.94 2.57
C SER A 68 -2.12 9.34 2.49
N ILE A 69 -2.95 10.40 2.64
CA ILE A 69 -2.48 11.79 2.70
C ILE A 69 -1.65 12.01 3.97
N GLU A 70 -2.10 11.54 5.12
CA GLU A 70 -1.40 11.68 6.40
C GLU A 70 -0.08 10.93 6.40
N VAL A 71 -0.06 9.69 5.90
CA VAL A 71 1.18 8.92 5.70
C VAL A 71 2.15 9.68 4.80
N SER A 72 1.66 10.36 3.75
CA SER A 72 2.52 11.16 2.86
C SER A 72 3.13 12.38 3.55
N VAL A 73 2.42 13.00 4.49
CA VAL A 73 2.92 14.15 5.28
C VAL A 73 4.02 13.69 6.25
N VAL A 74 3.78 12.57 6.95
CA VAL A 74 4.77 11.96 7.85
C VAL A 74 5.99 11.48 7.05
N GLY A 75 5.76 10.78 5.95
CA GLY A 75 6.81 10.28 5.06
C GLY A 75 7.68 11.40 4.48
N ARG A 76 7.07 12.51 4.07
CA ARG A 76 7.80 13.71 3.62
C ARG A 76 8.73 14.26 4.69
N SER A 77 8.27 14.28 5.93
CA SER A 77 9.05 14.77 7.06
C SER A 77 10.25 13.85 7.32
N LEU A 78 10.05 12.53 7.35
CA LEU A 78 11.11 11.53 7.44
C LEU A 78 12.13 11.66 6.30
N GLY A 79 11.64 11.78 5.07
CA GLY A 79 12.49 11.93 3.88
C GLY A 79 13.37 13.17 3.91
N ARG A 80 12.82 14.31 4.31
CA ARG A 80 13.60 15.54 4.45
C ARG A 80 14.65 15.43 5.56
N ALA A 81 14.31 14.83 6.70
CA ALA A 81 15.25 14.66 7.81
C ALA A 81 16.42 13.76 7.40
N VAL A 82 16.13 12.61 6.80
CA VAL A 82 17.15 11.67 6.27
C VAL A 82 17.93 12.30 5.11
N GLY A 83 17.26 12.95 4.15
CA GLY A 83 17.89 13.60 3.01
C GLY A 83 18.90 14.68 3.41
N LYS A 84 18.61 15.45 4.46
CA LYS A 84 19.57 16.42 5.01
C LYS A 84 20.85 15.75 5.48
N HIS A 85 20.73 14.60 6.18
CA HIS A 85 21.89 13.82 6.64
C HIS A 85 22.67 13.23 5.46
N LEU A 86 21.97 12.58 4.51
CA LEU A 86 22.59 11.94 3.35
C LEU A 86 23.36 12.93 2.48
N LEU A 87 22.81 14.10 2.21
CA LEU A 87 23.47 15.15 1.44
C LEU A 87 24.68 15.77 2.19
N THR A 88 24.79 15.59 3.51
CA THR A 88 25.98 15.95 4.27
C THR A 88 27.03 14.85 4.19
N LYS A 89 26.60 13.59 4.28
CA LYS A 89 27.48 12.41 4.23
C LYS A 89 28.00 12.14 2.80
N TYR A 90 27.17 12.41 1.78
CA TYR A 90 27.45 12.21 0.35
C TYR A 90 27.34 13.52 -0.43
N PRO A 91 28.29 14.48 -0.27
CA PRO A 91 28.18 15.82 -0.84
C PRO A 91 28.12 15.83 -2.38
N HIS A 92 28.69 14.84 -3.06
CA HIS A 92 28.61 14.68 -4.51
C HIS A 92 27.18 14.54 -5.06
N LEU A 93 26.22 14.11 -4.23
CA LEU A 93 24.80 14.11 -4.64
C LEU A 93 24.28 15.52 -4.89
N ARG A 94 24.82 16.54 -4.19
CA ARG A 94 24.49 17.94 -4.45
C ARG A 94 25.03 18.40 -5.81
N ASP A 95 26.21 17.92 -6.19
CA ASP A 95 26.83 18.23 -7.48
C ASP A 95 26.01 17.62 -8.63
N LEU A 96 25.30 16.52 -8.37
CA LEU A 96 24.33 15.91 -9.29
C LEU A 96 22.96 16.62 -9.29
N GLY A 97 22.77 17.67 -8.49
CA GLY A 97 21.56 18.48 -8.43
C GLY A 97 20.53 18.03 -7.36
N TYR A 98 20.79 16.96 -6.60
CA TYR A 98 19.83 16.49 -5.58
C TYR A 98 19.76 17.42 -4.37
N GLN A 99 18.55 17.61 -3.89
CA GLN A 99 18.23 18.47 -2.75
C GLN A 99 17.50 17.69 -1.65
N THR A 100 17.47 18.26 -0.44
CA THR A 100 16.76 17.66 0.70
C THR A 100 15.30 17.36 0.39
N ASN A 101 14.65 18.21 -0.40
CA ASN A 101 13.25 18.05 -0.77
C ASN A 101 13.01 16.83 -1.69
N ASP A 102 13.98 16.42 -2.49
CA ASP A 102 13.83 15.27 -3.40
C ASP A 102 13.54 13.98 -2.62
N PHE A 103 14.24 13.75 -1.51
CA PHE A 103 13.99 12.61 -0.63
C PHE A 103 12.60 12.65 -0.02
N GLY A 104 12.15 13.85 0.40
CA GLY A 104 10.80 14.05 0.90
C GLY A 104 9.73 13.82 -0.16
N ALA A 105 9.97 14.25 -1.40
CA ALA A 105 9.03 14.09 -2.52
C ALA A 105 8.89 12.62 -2.94
N ILE A 106 10.01 11.87 -3.06
CA ILE A 106 9.99 10.42 -3.35
C ILE A 106 9.14 9.68 -2.31
N ILE A 107 9.41 9.91 -1.02
CA ILE A 107 8.70 9.21 0.05
C ILE A 107 7.25 9.65 0.11
N ALA A 108 6.94 10.93 -0.08
CA ALA A 108 5.55 11.40 -0.12
C ALA A 108 4.76 10.77 -1.27
N ALA A 109 5.36 10.66 -2.46
CA ALA A 109 4.73 10.03 -3.63
C ALA A 109 4.51 8.52 -3.42
N ALA A 110 5.50 7.82 -2.86
CA ALA A 110 5.38 6.41 -2.52
C ALA A 110 4.33 6.16 -1.42
N SER A 111 4.32 7.03 -0.39
CA SER A 111 3.37 6.96 0.73
C SER A 111 1.93 7.22 0.30
N VAL A 112 1.69 8.25 -0.54
CA VAL A 112 0.32 8.54 -1.02
C VAL A 112 -0.23 7.44 -1.91
N ALA A 113 0.65 6.62 -2.50
CA ALA A 113 0.28 5.49 -3.36
C ALA A 113 0.15 4.15 -2.62
N HIS A 114 0.66 4.03 -1.38
CA HIS A 114 0.89 2.74 -0.73
C HIS A 114 -0.34 1.83 -0.64
N ASP A 115 -1.53 2.41 -0.47
CA ASP A 115 -2.80 1.70 -0.30
C ASP A 115 -3.65 1.58 -1.58
N ILE A 116 -3.14 2.09 -2.73
CA ILE A 116 -3.91 2.19 -3.99
C ILE A 116 -4.40 0.84 -4.52
N GLY A 117 -3.74 -0.25 -4.15
CA GLY A 117 -4.03 -1.60 -4.60
C GLY A 117 -4.95 -2.41 -3.71
N ASN A 118 -5.30 -1.91 -2.53
CA ASN A 118 -6.15 -2.64 -1.59
C ASN A 118 -7.56 -2.86 -2.17
N PRO A 119 -8.12 -4.08 -2.04
CA PRO A 119 -9.48 -4.36 -2.46
C PRO A 119 -10.51 -3.70 -1.52
N PRO A 120 -11.82 -3.73 -1.89
CA PRO A 120 -12.89 -3.40 -0.95
C PRO A 120 -12.77 -4.24 0.33
N PHE A 121 -13.16 -3.65 1.46
CA PHE A 121 -13.12 -4.29 2.79
C PHE A 121 -11.70 -4.69 3.26
N GLY A 122 -10.67 -4.09 2.68
CA GLY A 122 -9.27 -4.20 3.14
C GLY A 122 -8.72 -5.63 3.18
N HIS A 123 -8.11 -6.03 4.27
CA HIS A 123 -7.48 -7.35 4.42
C HIS A 123 -8.46 -8.51 4.37
N SER A 124 -9.70 -8.33 4.83
CA SER A 124 -10.75 -9.34 4.68
C SER A 124 -11.11 -9.55 3.21
N GLY A 125 -11.05 -8.48 2.40
CA GLY A 125 -11.18 -8.55 0.94
C GLY A 125 -10.04 -9.32 0.28
N GLU A 126 -8.78 -9.12 0.68
CA GLU A 126 -7.64 -9.89 0.17
C GLU A 126 -7.82 -11.39 0.45
N LYS A 127 -8.19 -11.74 1.69
CA LYS A 127 -8.48 -13.12 2.08
C LYS A 127 -9.63 -13.72 1.28
N ALA A 128 -10.75 -12.99 1.13
CA ALA A 128 -11.90 -13.44 0.36
C ALA A 128 -11.53 -13.76 -1.10
N ILE A 129 -10.68 -12.94 -1.72
CA ILE A 129 -10.17 -13.19 -3.08
C ILE A 129 -9.29 -14.45 -3.09
N GLY A 130 -8.31 -14.53 -2.21
CA GLY A 130 -7.38 -15.65 -2.17
C GLY A 130 -8.07 -17.00 -1.93
N GLU A 131 -8.98 -17.05 -0.96
CA GLU A 131 -9.72 -18.27 -0.60
C GLU A 131 -10.69 -18.72 -1.70
N PHE A 132 -11.19 -17.81 -2.56
CA PHE A 132 -11.95 -18.20 -3.73
C PHE A 132 -11.16 -19.14 -4.64
N PHE A 133 -9.88 -18.84 -4.85
CA PHE A 133 -8.99 -19.67 -5.66
C PHE A 133 -8.46 -20.89 -4.91
N GLN A 134 -8.34 -20.83 -3.59
CA GLN A 134 -7.85 -21.95 -2.78
C GLN A 134 -8.93 -23.02 -2.53
N PHE A 135 -10.18 -22.62 -2.29
CA PHE A 135 -11.21 -23.51 -1.71
C PHE A 135 -12.54 -23.50 -2.45
N LYS A 136 -12.72 -22.63 -3.46
CA LYS A 136 -13.99 -22.49 -4.19
C LYS A 136 -13.82 -22.82 -5.70
N LYS A 137 -14.70 -22.30 -6.54
CA LYS A 137 -14.67 -22.56 -7.99
C LYS A 137 -13.37 -22.21 -8.67
N GLY A 138 -12.59 -21.27 -8.12
CA GLY A 138 -11.27 -20.89 -8.63
C GLY A 138 -10.28 -22.03 -8.71
N THR A 139 -10.46 -23.10 -7.91
CA THR A 139 -9.62 -24.32 -7.97
C THR A 139 -9.65 -25.01 -9.35
N ALA A 140 -10.72 -24.82 -10.10
CA ALA A 140 -10.92 -25.48 -11.40
C ALA A 140 -9.84 -25.13 -12.44
N ILE A 141 -9.18 -23.97 -12.33
CA ILE A 141 -8.15 -23.53 -13.29
C ILE A 141 -6.73 -23.86 -12.87
N LYS A 142 -6.53 -24.45 -11.69
CA LYS A 142 -5.18 -24.74 -11.15
C LYS A 142 -4.29 -25.47 -12.16
N HIS A 143 -4.85 -26.44 -12.87
CA HIS A 143 -4.14 -27.26 -13.84
C HIS A 143 -3.79 -26.54 -15.17
N LEU A 144 -4.32 -25.32 -15.38
CA LEU A 144 -4.07 -24.48 -16.54
C LEU A 144 -3.03 -23.39 -16.28
N LEU A 145 -2.55 -23.27 -15.05
CA LEU A 145 -1.66 -22.21 -14.59
C LEU A 145 -0.32 -22.80 -14.13
N THR A 146 0.72 -22.00 -14.22
CA THR A 146 1.96 -22.29 -13.50
C THR A 146 1.75 -22.16 -11.99
N GLU A 147 2.64 -22.74 -11.19
CA GLU A 147 2.56 -22.64 -9.73
C GLU A 147 2.60 -21.18 -9.26
N ALA A 148 3.44 -20.35 -9.88
CA ALA A 148 3.57 -18.94 -9.54
C ALA A 148 2.33 -18.11 -9.91
N GLU A 149 1.73 -18.34 -11.10
CA GLU A 149 0.49 -17.69 -11.49
C GLU A 149 -0.69 -18.07 -10.57
N TYR A 150 -0.73 -19.35 -10.16
CA TYR A 150 -1.77 -19.79 -9.22
C TYR A 150 -1.53 -19.23 -7.83
N ALA A 151 -0.26 -19.08 -7.41
CA ALA A 151 0.08 -18.46 -6.13
C ALA A 151 -0.32 -16.97 -6.07
N ASP A 152 -0.19 -16.22 -7.19
CA ASP A 152 -0.67 -14.83 -7.28
C ASP A 152 -2.17 -14.70 -6.98
N LEU A 153 -2.97 -15.64 -7.48
CA LEU A 153 -4.43 -15.68 -7.26
C LEU A 153 -4.78 -16.12 -5.84
N CYS A 154 -4.13 -17.20 -5.36
CA CYS A 154 -4.40 -17.77 -4.04
C CYS A 154 -3.95 -16.88 -2.87
N ASN A 155 -2.96 -16.04 -3.09
CA ASN A 155 -2.41 -15.14 -2.09
C ASN A 155 -2.54 -13.68 -2.56
N PHE A 156 -3.69 -13.31 -3.14
CA PHE A 156 -3.89 -11.98 -3.68
C PHE A 156 -3.44 -10.91 -2.69
N GLU A 157 -2.63 -9.95 -3.16
CA GLU A 157 -1.93 -8.99 -2.31
C GLU A 157 -2.11 -7.57 -2.84
N GLY A 158 -2.60 -6.66 -1.97
CA GLY A 158 -2.82 -5.26 -2.32
C GLY A 158 -1.54 -4.55 -2.76
N ASN A 159 -0.39 -4.87 -2.17
CA ASN A 159 0.89 -4.26 -2.60
C ASN A 159 1.24 -4.62 -4.04
N ALA A 160 1.07 -5.87 -4.45
CA ALA A 160 1.30 -6.31 -5.83
C ALA A 160 0.28 -5.69 -6.80
N ASN A 161 -0.99 -5.63 -6.40
CA ASN A 161 -2.04 -4.95 -7.18
C ASN A 161 -1.76 -3.45 -7.30
N GLY A 162 -1.24 -2.80 -6.26
CA GLY A 162 -0.80 -1.41 -6.28
C GLY A 162 0.29 -1.17 -7.31
N PHE A 163 1.32 -2.02 -7.33
CA PHE A 163 2.39 -1.95 -8.34
C PHE A 163 1.81 -2.07 -9.76
N ARG A 164 0.89 -3.01 -10.00
CA ARG A 164 0.19 -3.14 -11.28
C ARG A 164 -0.59 -1.88 -11.63
N ILE A 165 -1.40 -1.34 -10.72
CA ILE A 165 -2.24 -0.15 -10.97
C ILE A 165 -1.43 1.06 -11.41
N VAL A 166 -0.27 1.31 -10.78
CA VAL A 166 0.55 2.47 -11.10
C VAL A 166 1.37 2.30 -12.38
N ASN A 167 1.58 1.06 -12.86
CA ASN A 167 2.44 0.77 -14.02
C ASN A 167 1.71 0.17 -15.22
N GLU A 168 0.45 -0.26 -15.08
CA GLU A 168 -0.26 -0.97 -16.13
C GLU A 168 -0.48 -0.11 -17.37
N SER A 169 0.13 -0.53 -18.48
CA SER A 169 -0.07 0.08 -19.78
C SER A 169 -1.49 -0.19 -20.29
N ARG A 170 -2.07 0.82 -20.93
CA ARG A 170 -3.38 0.74 -21.60
C ARG A 170 -3.34 1.54 -22.88
N LEU A 171 -4.35 1.36 -23.75
CA LEU A 171 -4.40 2.05 -25.04
C LEU A 171 -4.22 3.57 -24.86
N GLY A 172 -3.20 4.12 -25.52
CA GLY A 172 -2.82 5.53 -25.44
C GLY A 172 -2.13 5.98 -24.16
N VAL A 173 -1.88 5.06 -23.20
CA VAL A 173 -1.19 5.37 -21.95
C VAL A 173 -0.22 4.24 -21.61
N GLU A 174 1.02 4.35 -22.10
CA GLU A 174 2.07 3.38 -21.82
C GLU A 174 2.73 3.66 -20.47
N GLY A 175 3.03 2.58 -19.70
CA GLY A 175 3.68 2.67 -18.40
C GLY A 175 2.79 3.23 -17.28
N GLY A 176 1.48 3.22 -17.44
CA GLY A 176 0.53 3.64 -16.41
C GLY A 176 0.70 5.10 -15.99
N LEU A 177 1.01 5.33 -14.71
CA LEU A 177 1.27 6.68 -14.17
C LEU A 177 2.68 7.19 -14.51
N ARG A 178 3.55 6.34 -15.05
CA ARG A 178 4.95 6.67 -15.40
C ARG A 178 5.70 7.35 -14.24
N LEU A 179 5.66 6.72 -13.07
CA LEU A 179 6.42 7.18 -11.90
C LEU A 179 7.91 6.93 -12.11
N THR A 180 8.75 7.70 -11.43
CA THR A 180 10.20 7.47 -11.43
C THR A 180 10.53 6.13 -10.77
N TYR A 181 11.64 5.52 -11.19
CA TYR A 181 12.06 4.25 -10.60
C TYR A 181 12.42 4.40 -9.12
N ALA A 182 12.96 5.56 -8.71
CA ALA A 182 13.17 5.85 -7.28
C ALA A 182 11.87 5.78 -6.48
N THR A 183 10.78 6.38 -6.99
CA THR A 183 9.45 6.31 -6.35
C THR A 183 8.90 4.88 -6.35
N LEU A 184 9.04 4.13 -7.47
CA LEU A 184 8.61 2.73 -7.54
C LEU A 184 9.39 1.83 -6.58
N GLY A 185 10.69 2.06 -6.43
CA GLY A 185 11.53 1.35 -5.46
C GLY A 185 11.09 1.63 -4.02
N ALA A 186 10.86 2.90 -3.67
CA ALA A 186 10.39 3.31 -2.35
C ALA A 186 8.97 2.79 -2.05
N PHE A 187 8.10 2.73 -3.05
CA PHE A 187 6.74 2.19 -2.97
C PHE A 187 6.73 0.68 -2.69
N THR A 188 7.69 -0.08 -3.24
CA THR A 188 7.66 -1.54 -3.17
C THR A 188 8.26 -2.05 -1.86
N LYS A 189 7.41 -2.21 -0.84
CA LYS A 189 7.81 -2.73 0.49
C LYS A 189 8.32 -4.18 0.42
N TYR A 190 7.82 -4.99 -0.51
CA TYR A 190 8.08 -6.43 -0.62
C TYR A 190 8.59 -6.78 -2.02
N PRO A 191 9.89 -6.56 -2.32
CA PRO A 191 10.44 -6.68 -3.67
C PRO A 191 10.69 -8.14 -4.06
N LYS A 192 9.64 -8.96 -4.05
CA LYS A 192 9.65 -10.38 -4.43
C LYS A 192 8.35 -10.78 -5.10
N GLU A 193 8.35 -11.89 -5.81
CA GLU A 193 7.15 -12.54 -6.34
C GLU A 193 6.40 -13.36 -5.28
N SER A 194 5.21 -13.86 -5.62
CA SER A 194 4.32 -14.59 -4.70
C SER A 194 4.92 -15.89 -4.13
N LEU A 195 5.90 -16.49 -4.80
CA LEU A 195 6.65 -17.64 -4.30
C LEU A 195 8.06 -17.24 -3.85
N PRO A 196 8.64 -17.96 -2.87
CA PRO A 196 7.99 -18.93 -1.99
C PRO A 196 6.99 -18.26 -1.06
N ILE A 197 5.92 -18.98 -0.69
CA ILE A 197 4.83 -18.46 0.15
C ILE A 197 5.29 -18.23 1.60
N GLN A 198 6.17 -19.09 2.09
CA GLN A 198 6.61 -19.01 3.48
C GLN A 198 7.55 -17.82 3.68
N PRO A 199 7.17 -16.86 4.56
CA PRO A 199 8.02 -15.73 4.87
C PRO A 199 9.26 -16.19 5.65
N THR A 200 10.40 -15.59 5.36
CA THR A 200 11.61 -15.74 6.17
C THR A 200 11.55 -14.79 7.37
N LYS A 201 12.66 -14.68 8.14
CA LYS A 201 12.79 -13.67 9.20
C LYS A 201 12.97 -12.24 8.64
N ASN A 202 13.16 -12.09 7.31
CA ASN A 202 13.30 -10.79 6.68
C ASN A 202 11.93 -10.16 6.47
N ILE A 203 11.76 -8.93 6.92
CA ILE A 203 10.52 -8.17 6.77
C ILE A 203 10.12 -7.99 5.29
N ALA A 204 11.11 -7.95 4.36
CA ALA A 204 10.88 -7.86 2.93
C ALA A 204 10.17 -9.09 2.34
N ASP A 205 10.14 -10.21 3.06
CA ASP A 205 9.54 -11.46 2.61
C ASP A 205 8.15 -11.73 3.20
N LYS A 206 7.67 -10.86 4.07
CA LYS A 206 6.38 -11.02 4.77
C LYS A 206 5.22 -11.16 3.79
N LYS A 207 5.28 -10.45 2.67
CA LYS A 207 4.31 -10.42 1.57
C LYS A 207 5.06 -10.41 0.23
N TYR A 208 4.40 -10.03 -0.88
CA TYR A 208 5.05 -9.86 -2.17
C TYR A 208 4.56 -8.59 -2.87
N GLY A 209 5.31 -8.10 -3.86
CA GLY A 209 5.13 -6.75 -4.38
C GLY A 209 4.81 -6.64 -5.86
N PHE A 210 4.74 -7.74 -6.61
CA PHE A 210 4.36 -7.74 -8.02
C PHE A 210 3.83 -9.11 -8.47
N PHE A 211 2.88 -9.10 -9.41
CA PHE A 211 2.35 -10.32 -10.03
C PHE A 211 3.26 -10.82 -11.15
N GLN A 212 3.06 -12.08 -11.57
CA GLN A 212 3.83 -12.67 -12.67
C GLN A 212 3.77 -11.85 -13.96
N GLY A 213 2.63 -11.23 -14.26
CA GLY A 213 2.48 -10.33 -15.40
C GLY A 213 3.31 -9.04 -15.32
N ASP A 214 3.79 -8.65 -14.14
CA ASP A 214 4.55 -7.42 -13.90
C ASP A 214 6.05 -7.71 -13.63
N LYS A 215 6.43 -8.99 -13.56
CA LYS A 215 7.76 -9.49 -13.19
C LYS A 215 8.89 -8.89 -14.03
N THR A 216 8.72 -8.83 -15.34
CA THR A 216 9.73 -8.29 -16.26
C THR A 216 9.99 -6.82 -16.02
N PHE A 217 8.94 -6.03 -15.83
CA PHE A 217 9.07 -4.60 -15.57
C PHE A 217 9.66 -4.33 -14.18
N PHE A 218 9.25 -5.09 -13.15
CA PHE A 218 9.85 -4.94 -11.83
C PHE A 218 11.35 -5.25 -11.85
N LYS A 219 11.77 -6.28 -12.61
CA LYS A 219 13.18 -6.59 -12.81
C LYS A 219 13.95 -5.42 -13.41
N GLU A 220 13.40 -4.77 -14.44
CA GLU A 220 14.01 -3.58 -15.05
C GLU A 220 14.19 -2.45 -14.04
N VAL A 221 13.17 -2.17 -13.22
CA VAL A 221 13.23 -1.17 -12.14
C VAL A 221 14.33 -1.53 -11.13
N ALA A 222 14.35 -2.77 -10.65
CA ALA A 222 15.29 -3.24 -9.65
C ALA A 222 16.74 -3.21 -10.15
N ASP A 223 16.99 -3.63 -11.39
CA ASP A 223 18.31 -3.62 -12.01
C ASP A 223 18.81 -2.17 -12.22
N THR A 224 17.94 -1.25 -12.65
CA THR A 224 18.28 0.17 -12.84
C THR A 224 18.63 0.84 -11.50
N LEU A 225 17.88 0.55 -10.45
CA LEU A 225 18.13 1.04 -9.09
C LEU A 225 19.36 0.37 -8.45
N GLY A 226 19.88 -0.72 -9.03
CA GLY A 226 20.98 -1.49 -8.46
C GLY A 226 20.59 -2.15 -7.14
N LEU A 227 19.33 -2.63 -7.01
CA LEU A 227 18.91 -3.38 -5.85
C LEU A 227 19.68 -4.70 -5.75
N ILE A 228 20.06 -5.09 -4.54
CA ILE A 228 20.79 -6.33 -4.31
C ILE A 228 19.84 -7.51 -4.54
N SER A 229 20.19 -8.37 -5.49
CA SER A 229 19.43 -9.58 -5.75
C SER A 229 19.70 -10.63 -4.66
N ASN A 230 18.62 -11.14 -4.07
CA ASN A 230 18.60 -12.27 -3.16
C ASN A 230 17.90 -13.48 -3.82
N SER A 231 17.74 -13.44 -5.15
CA SER A 231 17.06 -14.43 -5.96
C SER A 231 17.74 -15.80 -5.86
N GLN A 232 16.92 -16.87 -5.78
CA GLN A 232 17.36 -18.26 -5.80
C GLN A 232 16.62 -18.97 -6.94
N GLN A 233 17.27 -19.91 -7.62
CA GLN A 233 16.71 -20.85 -8.61
C GLN A 233 15.48 -20.37 -9.39
N GLY A 234 15.57 -19.21 -10.08
CA GLY A 234 14.52 -18.74 -11.00
C GLY A 234 13.45 -17.85 -10.39
N GLU A 235 13.42 -17.66 -9.07
CA GLU A 235 12.59 -16.65 -8.41
C GLU A 235 13.22 -15.26 -8.53
N LEU A 236 12.42 -14.19 -8.53
CA LEU A 236 12.90 -12.82 -8.36
C LEU A 236 12.67 -12.34 -6.94
N ARG A 237 13.78 -11.96 -6.31
CA ARG A 237 13.79 -11.43 -4.94
C ARG A 237 14.93 -10.46 -4.76
N TYR A 238 14.65 -9.32 -4.18
CA TYR A 238 15.63 -8.26 -3.97
C TYR A 238 15.60 -7.76 -2.52
N ALA A 239 16.70 -7.11 -2.10
CA ALA A 239 16.68 -6.29 -0.90
C ALA A 239 15.78 -5.07 -1.15
N ARG A 240 15.13 -4.56 -0.10
CA ARG A 240 14.30 -3.35 -0.17
C ARG A 240 15.12 -2.14 -0.63
N HIS A 241 14.50 -1.29 -1.41
CA HIS A 241 15.00 0.08 -1.57
C HIS A 241 15.09 0.78 -0.20
N PRO A 242 16.19 1.48 0.12
CA PRO A 242 16.35 2.09 1.44
C PRO A 242 15.18 2.97 1.88
N LEU A 243 14.63 3.79 0.96
CA LEU A 243 13.52 4.68 1.26
C LEU A 243 12.20 3.93 1.54
N ALA A 244 12.06 2.65 1.16
CA ALA A 244 10.88 1.85 1.48
C ALA A 244 10.73 1.61 3.00
N PHE A 245 11.83 1.61 3.76
CA PHE A 245 11.78 1.54 5.22
C PHE A 245 11.17 2.80 5.84
N LEU A 246 11.38 3.97 5.21
CA LEU A 246 10.78 5.23 5.66
C LEU A 246 9.30 5.34 5.27
N VAL A 247 8.90 4.77 4.13
CA VAL A 247 7.49 4.64 3.75
C VAL A 247 6.75 3.73 4.75
N GLU A 248 7.34 2.57 5.08
CA GLU A 248 6.80 1.67 6.10
C GLU A 248 6.71 2.34 7.47
N ALA A 249 7.75 3.06 7.91
CA ALA A 249 7.72 3.77 9.19
C ALA A 249 6.66 4.87 9.23
N ALA A 250 6.43 5.59 8.12
CA ALA A 250 5.37 6.60 8.04
C ALA A 250 3.97 5.97 8.18
N ASP A 251 3.74 4.83 7.54
CA ASP A 251 2.52 4.04 7.62
C ASP A 251 2.31 3.52 9.06
N ASP A 252 3.33 2.87 9.64
CA ASP A 252 3.30 2.34 11.00
C ASP A 252 3.02 3.45 12.05
N ILE A 253 3.61 4.65 11.89
CA ILE A 253 3.38 5.80 12.78
C ILE A 253 1.91 6.26 12.69
N CYS A 254 1.39 6.41 11.46
CA CYS A 254 0.00 6.82 11.27
C CYS A 254 -0.97 5.76 11.79
N TYR A 255 -0.74 4.50 11.45
CA TYR A 255 -1.52 3.37 11.96
C TYR A 255 -1.57 3.33 13.50
N THR A 256 -0.42 3.55 14.15
CA THR A 256 -0.34 3.53 15.62
C THR A 256 -1.09 4.69 16.26
N ILE A 257 -0.96 5.91 15.74
CA ILE A 257 -1.42 7.12 16.43
C ILE A 257 -2.80 7.57 15.94
N ILE A 258 -3.05 7.52 14.62
CA ILE A 258 -4.27 8.06 14.02
C ILE A 258 -5.43 7.07 14.16
N ASP A 259 -5.21 5.77 13.93
CA ASP A 259 -6.25 4.77 14.12
C ASP A 259 -6.67 4.68 15.61
N PHE A 260 -5.73 4.90 16.53
CA PHE A 260 -6.01 5.03 17.96
C PHE A 260 -6.87 6.28 18.27
N GLU A 261 -6.58 7.43 17.62
CA GLU A 261 -7.41 8.63 17.69
C GLU A 261 -8.83 8.37 17.17
N ASP A 262 -9.00 7.64 16.09
CA ASP A 262 -10.32 7.25 15.60
C ASP A 262 -11.11 6.46 16.65
N GLY A 263 -10.47 5.55 17.37
CA GLY A 263 -11.10 4.84 18.50
C GLY A 263 -11.59 5.78 19.61
N ILE A 264 -10.83 6.85 19.88
CA ILE A 264 -11.20 7.86 20.87
C ILE A 264 -12.39 8.71 20.37
N ASN A 265 -12.36 9.11 19.09
CA ASN A 265 -13.43 9.91 18.48
C ASN A 265 -14.74 9.14 18.35
N LEU A 266 -14.67 7.83 18.17
CA LEU A 266 -15.81 6.91 18.15
C LEU A 266 -16.34 6.59 19.55
N GLY A 267 -15.63 6.99 20.61
CA GLY A 267 -16.01 6.68 22.00
C GLY A 267 -15.72 5.24 22.42
N LEU A 268 -14.95 4.50 21.63
CA LEU A 268 -14.49 3.13 21.93
C LEU A 268 -13.34 3.13 22.93
N ILE A 269 -12.58 4.23 22.99
CA ILE A 269 -11.45 4.44 23.90
C ILE A 269 -11.67 5.78 24.65
N SER A 270 -11.45 5.78 25.98
CA SER A 270 -11.58 7.01 26.77
C SER A 270 -10.36 7.93 26.65
N GLU A 271 -10.52 9.22 26.98
CA GLU A 271 -9.41 10.18 26.96
C GLU A 271 -8.34 9.82 28.01
N GLU A 272 -8.75 9.27 29.15
CA GLU A 272 -7.84 8.84 30.22
C GLU A 272 -6.92 7.70 29.74
N VAL A 273 -7.50 6.74 29.05
CA VAL A 273 -6.75 5.62 28.43
C VAL A 273 -5.80 6.16 27.37
N ALA A 274 -6.26 7.14 26.55
CA ALA A 274 -5.38 7.76 25.56
C ALA A 274 -4.16 8.46 26.17
N LEU A 275 -4.36 9.18 27.27
CA LEU A 275 -3.27 9.83 28.01
C LEU A 275 -2.30 8.81 28.61
N GLU A 276 -2.80 7.71 29.14
CA GLU A 276 -1.97 6.62 29.71
C GLU A 276 -1.07 6.01 28.64
N TYR A 277 -1.65 5.55 27.53
CA TYR A 277 -0.93 4.85 26.46
C TYR A 277 0.01 5.76 25.67
N MET A 278 -0.43 6.97 25.29
CA MET A 278 0.43 7.93 24.61
C MET A 278 1.46 8.56 25.56
N GLY A 279 1.17 8.61 26.86
CA GLY A 279 2.01 9.26 27.87
C GLY A 279 3.46 8.77 27.85
N GLY A 280 3.69 7.48 27.64
CA GLY A 280 5.03 6.91 27.54
C GLY A 280 5.83 7.38 26.31
N ILE A 281 5.15 7.77 25.21
CA ILE A 281 5.79 8.30 24.00
C ILE A 281 6.09 9.79 24.13
N ILE A 282 5.24 10.53 24.84
CA ILE A 282 5.26 12.00 24.88
C ILE A 282 5.84 12.58 26.19
N SER A 283 6.12 11.76 27.22
CA SER A 283 6.42 12.20 28.59
C SER A 283 7.43 13.35 28.67
N ASP A 284 8.51 13.26 27.87
CA ASP A 284 9.61 14.22 27.86
C ASP A 284 9.35 15.44 26.94
N ARG A 285 8.24 15.43 26.20
CA ARG A 285 7.94 16.43 25.15
C ARG A 285 6.65 17.22 25.40
N ILE A 286 5.83 16.74 26.36
CA ILE A 286 4.56 17.42 26.68
C ILE A 286 4.85 18.72 27.43
N HIS A 287 4.37 19.84 26.87
CA HIS A 287 4.31 21.12 27.58
C HIS A 287 3.05 21.17 28.44
N ARG A 288 3.15 20.78 29.71
CA ARG A 288 2.02 20.66 30.65
C ARG A 288 1.18 21.94 30.75
N ASP A 289 1.83 23.13 30.77
CA ASP A 289 1.15 24.40 30.82
C ASP A 289 0.31 24.72 29.57
N LYS A 290 0.81 24.25 28.39
CA LYS A 290 0.06 24.34 27.14
C LYS A 290 -1.12 23.37 27.12
N TYR A 291 -0.88 22.13 27.50
CA TYR A 291 -1.91 21.10 27.57
C TYR A 291 -3.05 21.49 28.50
N ALA A 292 -2.75 22.03 29.68
CA ALA A 292 -3.75 22.45 30.66
C ALA A 292 -4.63 23.65 30.19
N LYS A 293 -4.20 24.38 29.17
CA LYS A 293 -4.97 25.49 28.57
C LYS A 293 -5.95 25.05 27.48
N LEU A 294 -5.81 23.83 26.98
CA LEU A 294 -6.71 23.28 25.95
C LEU A 294 -8.06 22.94 26.58
N GLN A 295 -9.12 23.46 26.03
CA GLN A 295 -10.43 23.42 26.66
C GLN A 295 -11.27 22.23 26.20
N THR A 296 -11.14 21.81 24.94
CA THR A 296 -11.92 20.70 24.40
C THR A 296 -11.12 19.40 24.36
N LYS A 297 -11.85 18.28 24.34
CA LYS A 297 -11.26 16.94 24.16
C LYS A 297 -10.49 16.86 22.84
N GLU A 298 -11.09 17.37 21.78
CA GLU A 298 -10.53 17.37 20.43
C GLU A 298 -9.19 18.12 20.37
N GLU A 299 -9.10 19.29 21.01
CA GLU A 299 -7.85 20.07 21.10
C GLU A 299 -6.76 19.30 21.85
N ARG A 300 -7.11 18.63 22.95
CA ARG A 300 -6.15 17.85 23.73
C ARG A 300 -5.64 16.64 22.97
N ILE A 301 -6.54 15.89 22.32
CA ILE A 301 -6.17 14.71 21.51
C ILE A 301 -5.32 15.14 20.31
N ALA A 302 -5.70 16.18 19.57
CA ALA A 302 -4.90 16.71 18.46
C ALA A 302 -3.49 17.15 18.90
N TYR A 303 -3.36 17.73 20.09
CA TYR A 303 -2.05 18.07 20.64
C TYR A 303 -1.21 16.84 20.96
N LEU A 304 -1.80 15.83 21.61
CA LEU A 304 -1.12 14.57 21.94
C LEU A 304 -0.65 13.85 20.67
N ARG A 305 -1.52 13.75 19.66
CA ARG A 305 -1.19 13.21 18.33
C ARG A 305 0.03 13.90 17.72
N ALA A 306 0.02 15.23 17.67
CA ALA A 306 1.11 16.00 17.06
C ALA A 306 2.46 15.78 17.77
N VAL A 307 2.45 15.71 19.12
CA VAL A 307 3.66 15.46 19.91
C VAL A 307 4.16 14.03 19.71
N ALA A 308 3.25 13.03 19.71
CA ALA A 308 3.58 11.62 19.53
C ALA A 308 4.17 11.35 18.13
N ILE A 309 3.52 11.84 17.07
CA ILE A 309 4.03 11.72 15.69
C ILE A 309 5.42 12.36 15.58
N GLY A 310 5.61 13.58 16.15
CA GLY A 310 6.91 14.25 16.14
C GLY A 310 8.01 13.45 16.86
N ALA A 311 7.68 12.78 17.97
CA ALA A 311 8.60 11.91 18.69
C ALA A 311 9.01 10.69 17.86
N LEU A 312 8.03 10.01 17.26
CA LEU A 312 8.25 8.79 16.46
C LEU A 312 9.00 9.11 15.14
N VAL A 313 8.70 10.23 14.49
CA VAL A 313 9.42 10.69 13.29
C VAL A 313 10.90 10.92 13.59
N GLN A 314 11.21 11.58 14.70
CA GLN A 314 12.60 11.80 15.10
C GLN A 314 13.31 10.48 15.39
N ASP A 315 12.69 9.61 16.18
CA ASP A 315 13.25 8.31 16.56
C ASP A 315 13.50 7.41 15.33
N ALA A 316 12.52 7.28 14.44
CA ALA A 316 12.66 6.52 13.18
C ALA A 316 13.77 7.09 12.27
N THR A 317 13.94 8.41 12.24
CA THR A 317 15.02 9.07 11.50
C THR A 317 16.39 8.70 12.06
N GLU A 318 16.56 8.75 13.38
CA GLU A 318 17.79 8.39 14.07
C GLU A 318 18.14 6.92 13.80
N ILE A 319 17.17 6.01 13.95
CA ILE A 319 17.34 4.57 13.68
C ILE A 319 17.75 4.33 12.22
N PHE A 320 17.13 5.00 11.25
CA PHE A 320 17.51 4.86 9.84
C PHE A 320 18.96 5.27 9.60
N ILE A 321 19.38 6.42 10.15
CA ILE A 321 20.73 6.95 9.98
C ILE A 321 21.76 6.01 10.60
N GLU A 322 21.50 5.49 11.80
CA GLU A 322 22.39 4.55 12.49
C GLU A 322 22.54 3.22 11.75
N ASN A 323 21.52 2.80 11.01
CA ASN A 323 21.51 1.53 10.29
C ASN A 323 21.71 1.67 8.76
N GLU A 324 22.00 2.87 8.25
CA GLU A 324 22.11 3.14 6.81
C GLU A 324 23.03 2.17 6.07
N GLU A 325 24.19 1.87 6.64
CA GLU A 325 25.15 0.95 6.03
C GLU A 325 24.58 -0.48 5.91
N ALA A 326 23.94 -0.98 6.95
CA ALA A 326 23.28 -2.29 6.93
C ALA A 326 22.12 -2.33 5.90
N ILE A 327 21.38 -1.23 5.79
CA ILE A 327 20.30 -1.07 4.82
C ILE A 327 20.87 -1.08 3.40
N LEU A 328 21.91 -0.30 3.11
CA LEU A 328 22.55 -0.24 1.80
C LEU A 328 23.20 -1.58 1.39
N ASN A 329 23.65 -2.36 2.36
CA ASN A 329 24.23 -3.68 2.14
C ASN A 329 23.18 -4.81 2.09
N GLY A 330 21.87 -4.49 2.23
CA GLY A 330 20.78 -5.47 2.19
C GLY A 330 20.72 -6.37 3.44
N ASN A 331 21.40 -6.00 4.53
CA ASN A 331 21.52 -6.78 5.77
C ASN A 331 20.57 -6.29 6.89
N PHE A 332 19.70 -5.35 6.62
CA PHE A 332 18.69 -4.87 7.55
C PHE A 332 17.34 -5.55 7.27
N HIS A 333 16.82 -6.33 8.24
CA HIS A 333 15.75 -7.30 8.01
C HIS A 333 14.48 -7.05 8.83
N GLN A 334 14.35 -5.90 9.46
CA GLN A 334 13.20 -5.56 10.32
C GLN A 334 12.67 -4.15 10.03
N SER A 335 11.48 -3.81 10.54
CA SER A 335 10.98 -2.43 10.44
C SER A 335 11.73 -1.50 11.40
N LEU A 336 11.78 -0.20 11.07
CA LEU A 336 12.45 0.79 11.91
C LEU A 336 11.82 0.87 13.29
N LEU A 337 10.49 0.84 13.40
CA LEU A 337 9.79 0.98 14.68
C LEU A 337 9.99 -0.21 15.63
N ARG A 338 10.43 -1.38 15.13
CA ARG A 338 10.85 -2.48 16.01
C ARG A 338 12.12 -2.17 16.83
N LEU A 339 12.96 -1.26 16.33
CA LEU A 339 14.16 -0.77 17.04
C LEU A 339 13.87 0.49 17.85
N SER A 340 12.66 1.04 17.76
CA SER A 340 12.26 2.24 18.48
C SER A 340 12.48 2.09 20.00
N LYS A 341 12.97 3.13 20.63
CA LYS A 341 12.96 3.22 22.10
C LYS A 341 11.56 3.20 22.68
N TYR A 342 10.57 3.52 21.87
CA TYR A 342 9.13 3.51 22.22
C TYR A 342 8.41 2.20 21.81
N ARG A 343 9.15 1.14 21.42
CA ARG A 343 8.56 -0.10 20.88
C ARG A 343 7.51 -0.73 21.81
N HIS A 344 7.66 -0.64 23.12
CA HIS A 344 6.70 -1.19 24.10
C HIS A 344 5.41 -0.37 24.06
N GLN A 345 5.50 0.94 24.14
CA GLN A 345 4.35 1.85 24.07
C GLN A 345 3.62 1.74 22.71
N ILE A 346 4.35 1.61 21.60
CA ILE A 346 3.77 1.35 20.27
C ILE A 346 2.97 0.04 20.30
N THR A 347 3.53 -1.02 20.88
CA THR A 347 2.84 -2.32 21.01
C THR A 347 1.58 -2.18 21.86
N ASP A 348 1.67 -1.52 23.00
CA ASP A 348 0.52 -1.31 23.90
C ASP A 348 -0.62 -0.54 23.21
N VAL A 349 -0.30 0.52 22.45
CA VAL A 349 -1.28 1.29 21.65
C VAL A 349 -1.92 0.41 20.58
N ILE A 350 -1.13 -0.39 19.86
CA ILE A 350 -1.64 -1.30 18.81
C ILE A 350 -2.55 -2.37 19.44
N ASP A 351 -2.14 -3.00 20.53
CA ASP A 351 -2.92 -4.04 21.21
C ASP A 351 -4.26 -3.49 21.70
N CYS A 352 -4.27 -2.28 22.28
CA CYS A 352 -5.47 -1.58 22.66
C CYS A 352 -6.39 -1.29 21.46
N SER A 353 -5.83 -0.86 20.32
CA SER A 353 -6.60 -0.64 19.10
C SER A 353 -7.18 -1.94 18.55
N VAL A 354 -6.42 -3.03 18.58
CA VAL A 354 -6.89 -4.35 18.13
C VAL A 354 -8.07 -4.80 18.97
N GLU A 355 -7.98 -4.71 20.29
CA GLU A 355 -9.02 -5.16 21.21
C GLU A 355 -10.31 -4.33 21.09
N HIS A 356 -10.18 -2.99 21.07
CA HIS A 356 -11.36 -2.11 21.21
C HIS A 356 -11.94 -1.65 19.87
N ILE A 357 -11.14 -1.64 18.80
CA ILE A 357 -11.56 -1.11 17.49
C ILE A 357 -11.73 -2.25 16.49
N TYR A 358 -10.65 -2.96 16.15
CA TYR A 358 -10.65 -3.93 15.04
C TYR A 358 -11.43 -5.22 15.35
N GLN A 359 -11.56 -5.58 16.63
CA GLN A 359 -12.35 -6.75 17.08
C GLN A 359 -13.76 -6.37 17.57
N SER A 360 -14.19 -5.13 17.34
CA SER A 360 -15.57 -4.73 17.68
C SER A 360 -16.59 -5.48 16.83
N ASP A 361 -17.76 -5.77 17.42
CA ASP A 361 -18.84 -6.50 16.74
C ASP A 361 -19.22 -5.85 15.41
N GLU A 362 -19.25 -4.50 15.36
CA GLU A 362 -19.56 -3.75 14.14
C GLU A 362 -18.56 -4.00 13.02
N VAL A 363 -17.26 -4.04 13.31
CA VAL A 363 -16.21 -4.31 12.32
C VAL A 363 -16.32 -5.75 11.84
N VAL A 364 -16.44 -6.71 12.73
CA VAL A 364 -16.53 -8.13 12.39
C VAL A 364 -17.75 -8.43 11.52
N GLU A 365 -18.94 -7.88 11.85
CA GLU A 365 -20.15 -8.06 11.03
C GLU A 365 -19.96 -7.53 9.60
N LYS A 366 -19.35 -6.36 9.46
CA LYS A 366 -19.10 -5.75 8.13
C LYS A 366 -18.04 -6.49 7.35
N GLU A 367 -17.02 -7.02 8.00
CA GLU A 367 -16.02 -7.89 7.36
C GLU A 367 -16.66 -9.17 6.81
N VAL A 368 -17.52 -9.82 7.59
CA VAL A 368 -18.28 -11.01 7.14
C VAL A 368 -19.15 -10.67 5.92
N GLN A 369 -19.85 -9.54 5.94
CA GLN A 369 -20.64 -9.08 4.79
C GLN A 369 -19.77 -8.84 3.56
N GLY A 370 -18.65 -8.14 3.71
CA GLY A 370 -17.68 -7.88 2.65
C GLY A 370 -17.15 -9.17 2.02
N TYR A 371 -16.85 -10.15 2.86
CA TYR A 371 -16.39 -11.47 2.43
C TYR A 371 -17.43 -12.15 1.52
N VAL A 372 -18.69 -12.19 1.93
CA VAL A 372 -19.80 -12.79 1.13
C VAL A 372 -19.99 -12.05 -0.20
N ILE A 373 -19.92 -10.71 -0.17
CA ILE A 373 -20.07 -9.88 -1.36
C ILE A 373 -18.99 -10.19 -2.40
N LEU A 374 -17.71 -10.19 -1.99
CA LEU A 374 -16.60 -10.44 -2.90
C LEU A 374 -16.59 -11.86 -3.43
N GLN A 375 -16.91 -12.85 -2.62
CA GLN A 375 -17.05 -14.25 -3.04
C GLN A 375 -18.13 -14.41 -4.11
N HIS A 376 -19.28 -13.75 -3.95
CA HIS A 376 -20.36 -13.77 -4.96
C HIS A 376 -19.93 -13.09 -6.27
N LEU A 377 -19.29 -11.92 -6.20
CA LEU A 377 -18.84 -11.21 -7.40
C LEU A 377 -17.77 -12.02 -8.15
N LEU A 378 -16.81 -12.60 -7.44
CA LEU A 378 -15.83 -13.51 -8.03
C LEU A 378 -16.52 -14.69 -8.70
N ASP A 379 -17.49 -15.32 -8.05
CA ASP A 379 -18.18 -16.50 -8.56
C ASP A 379 -18.85 -16.23 -9.92
N ILE A 380 -19.60 -15.14 -10.04
CA ILE A 380 -20.34 -14.83 -11.27
C ILE A 380 -19.40 -14.42 -12.41
N PHE A 381 -18.40 -13.57 -12.16
CA PHE A 381 -17.47 -13.14 -13.20
C PHE A 381 -16.52 -14.27 -13.63
N PHE A 382 -16.04 -15.06 -12.70
CA PHE A 382 -15.21 -16.24 -12.97
C PHE A 382 -15.98 -17.25 -13.82
N THR A 383 -17.24 -17.58 -13.43
CA THR A 383 -18.10 -18.48 -14.19
C THR A 383 -18.32 -17.96 -15.62
N ALA A 384 -18.57 -16.67 -15.78
CA ALA A 384 -18.76 -16.07 -17.10
C ALA A 384 -17.50 -16.19 -18.00
N ILE A 385 -16.29 -15.95 -17.44
CA ILE A 385 -15.04 -16.15 -18.17
C ILE A 385 -14.84 -17.62 -18.56
N ILE A 386 -15.05 -18.56 -17.64
CA ILE A 386 -14.87 -19.99 -17.91
C ILE A 386 -15.87 -20.48 -18.94
N ASN A 387 -17.13 -20.06 -18.90
CA ASN A 387 -18.13 -20.38 -19.90
C ASN A 387 -17.73 -19.84 -21.28
N PHE A 388 -17.23 -18.60 -21.33
CA PHE A 388 -16.76 -17.99 -22.58
C PHE A 388 -15.59 -18.77 -23.19
N GLU A 389 -14.58 -19.14 -22.39
CA GLU A 389 -13.43 -19.92 -22.85
C GLU A 389 -13.80 -21.31 -23.37
N ASN A 390 -14.87 -21.90 -22.82
CA ASN A 390 -15.38 -23.21 -23.23
C ASN A 390 -16.43 -23.15 -24.34
N GLY A 391 -16.76 -21.97 -24.88
CA GLY A 391 -17.81 -21.80 -25.90
C GLY A 391 -19.24 -22.14 -25.41
N ARG A 392 -19.47 -21.99 -24.09
CA ARG A 392 -20.77 -22.30 -23.44
C ARG A 392 -21.40 -21.06 -22.79
N GLU A 393 -20.96 -19.86 -23.18
CA GLU A 393 -21.42 -18.62 -22.62
C GLU A 393 -22.92 -18.41 -22.83
N THR A 394 -23.60 -18.07 -21.75
CA THR A 394 -25.00 -17.69 -21.75
C THR A 394 -25.22 -16.22 -22.17
N SER A 395 -26.45 -15.81 -22.44
CA SER A 395 -26.74 -14.37 -22.65
C SER A 395 -26.42 -13.54 -21.44
N PHE A 396 -26.58 -14.07 -20.23
CA PHE A 396 -26.20 -13.41 -18.98
C PHE A 396 -24.69 -13.22 -18.90
N ASP A 397 -23.89 -14.27 -19.19
CA ASP A 397 -22.41 -14.18 -19.19
C ASP A 397 -21.93 -13.08 -20.15
N LYS A 398 -22.50 -13.01 -21.37
CA LYS A 398 -22.19 -11.97 -22.36
C LYS A 398 -22.49 -10.56 -21.84
N LEU A 399 -23.63 -10.37 -21.19
CA LEU A 399 -24.02 -9.09 -20.59
C LEU A 399 -23.10 -8.71 -19.43
N LEU A 400 -22.76 -9.68 -18.57
CA LEU A 400 -21.89 -9.48 -17.43
C LEU A 400 -20.47 -9.07 -17.89
N LEU A 401 -19.89 -9.79 -18.84
CA LEU A 401 -18.57 -9.47 -19.39
C LEU A 401 -18.52 -8.11 -20.09
N LYS A 402 -19.62 -7.65 -20.72
CA LYS A 402 -19.72 -6.29 -21.25
C LYS A 402 -19.70 -5.20 -20.17
N LYS A 403 -20.00 -5.53 -18.91
CA LYS A 403 -19.88 -4.60 -17.78
C LYS A 403 -18.45 -4.39 -17.32
N LEU A 404 -17.53 -5.29 -17.66
CA LEU A 404 -16.11 -5.09 -17.37
C LEU A 404 -15.59 -3.88 -18.15
N PRO A 405 -14.97 -2.89 -17.51
CA PRO A 405 -14.27 -1.82 -18.22
C PRO A 405 -13.19 -2.41 -19.13
N GLU A 406 -12.95 -1.78 -20.27
CA GLU A 406 -12.04 -2.26 -21.31
C GLU A 406 -10.65 -2.66 -20.79
N LYS A 407 -10.11 -1.89 -19.86
CA LYS A 407 -8.80 -2.17 -19.25
C LYS A 407 -8.71 -3.52 -18.53
N TYR A 408 -9.85 -4.09 -18.10
CA TYR A 408 -9.93 -5.39 -17.42
C TYR A 408 -10.37 -6.52 -18.36
N GLN A 409 -10.76 -6.21 -19.58
CA GLN A 409 -11.07 -7.19 -20.63
C GLN A 409 -9.76 -7.69 -21.26
N LYS A 410 -8.99 -8.46 -20.49
CA LYS A 410 -7.69 -8.95 -20.95
C LYS A 410 -7.84 -9.98 -22.07
N LYS A 411 -6.94 -9.84 -23.06
CA LYS A 411 -6.69 -10.84 -24.10
C LYS A 411 -5.43 -11.59 -23.72
N GLY A 412 -5.33 -12.88 -24.02
CA GLY A 412 -4.17 -13.68 -23.68
C GLY A 412 -4.52 -14.97 -22.94
N SER A 413 -3.66 -15.37 -22.01
CA SER A 413 -3.83 -16.61 -21.24
C SER A 413 -5.05 -16.58 -20.33
N ILE A 414 -5.45 -17.75 -19.82
CA ILE A 414 -6.50 -17.84 -18.80
C ILE A 414 -6.08 -17.07 -17.52
N TYR A 415 -4.78 -17.06 -17.20
CA TYR A 415 -4.25 -16.24 -16.10
C TYR A 415 -4.55 -14.75 -16.31
N ASP A 416 -4.24 -14.20 -17.49
CA ASP A 416 -4.47 -12.77 -17.78
C ASP A 416 -5.96 -12.40 -17.62
N LYS A 417 -6.85 -13.25 -18.13
CA LYS A 417 -8.29 -13.01 -18.07
C LYS A 417 -8.85 -13.07 -16.66
N VAL A 418 -8.44 -14.10 -15.89
CA VAL A 418 -8.88 -14.27 -14.50
C VAL A 418 -8.27 -13.20 -13.62
N MET A 419 -6.98 -12.86 -13.79
CA MET A 419 -6.35 -11.75 -13.08
C MET A 419 -7.03 -10.41 -13.44
N GLY A 420 -7.46 -10.23 -14.68
CA GLY A 420 -8.24 -9.05 -15.10
C GLY A 420 -9.51 -8.86 -14.30
N ILE A 421 -10.35 -9.90 -14.16
CA ILE A 421 -11.58 -9.81 -13.33
C ILE A 421 -11.26 -9.65 -11.84
N THR A 422 -10.21 -10.31 -11.36
CA THR A 422 -9.76 -10.19 -9.95
C THR A 422 -9.34 -8.74 -9.64
N CYS A 423 -8.52 -8.13 -10.50
CA CYS A 423 -8.13 -6.72 -10.38
C CYS A 423 -9.32 -5.78 -10.55
N TYR A 424 -10.32 -6.11 -11.42
CA TYR A 424 -11.55 -5.33 -11.52
C TYR A 424 -12.31 -5.31 -10.20
N ILE A 425 -12.54 -6.46 -9.59
CA ILE A 425 -13.23 -6.58 -8.30
C ILE A 425 -12.44 -5.86 -7.21
N ALA A 426 -11.12 -6.01 -7.18
CA ALA A 426 -10.25 -5.29 -6.25
C ALA A 426 -10.26 -3.76 -6.46
N SER A 427 -10.57 -3.28 -7.67
CA SER A 427 -10.67 -1.85 -8.00
C SER A 427 -11.99 -1.20 -7.57
N LEU A 428 -13.00 -2.00 -7.22
CA LEU A 428 -14.26 -1.47 -6.71
C LEU A 428 -14.03 -0.74 -5.38
N THR A 429 -14.91 0.19 -5.09
CA THR A 429 -15.04 0.74 -3.74
C THR A 429 -16.00 -0.11 -2.91
N ASP A 430 -16.01 0.06 -1.59
CA ASP A 430 -16.89 -0.70 -0.70
C ASP A 430 -18.36 -0.55 -1.12
N SER A 431 -18.80 0.69 -1.32
CA SER A 431 -20.19 0.95 -1.75
C SER A 431 -20.51 0.38 -3.14
N LYS A 432 -19.56 0.45 -4.09
CA LYS A 432 -19.76 -0.13 -5.43
C LYS A 432 -19.81 -1.64 -5.43
N ALA A 433 -19.02 -2.29 -4.58
CA ALA A 433 -19.06 -3.74 -4.40
C ALA A 433 -20.44 -4.18 -3.87
N VAL A 434 -20.95 -3.49 -2.84
CA VAL A 434 -22.32 -3.71 -2.32
C VAL A 434 -23.37 -3.50 -3.41
N GLU A 435 -23.31 -2.37 -4.13
CA GLU A 435 -24.28 -2.04 -5.20
C GLU A 435 -24.29 -3.12 -6.30
N LEU A 436 -23.11 -3.54 -6.76
CA LEU A 436 -22.98 -4.54 -7.81
C LEU A 436 -23.49 -5.90 -7.34
N HIS A 437 -23.19 -6.28 -6.11
CA HIS A 437 -23.71 -7.51 -5.50
C HIS A 437 -25.23 -7.50 -5.45
N LEU A 438 -25.86 -6.44 -4.95
CA LEU A 438 -27.33 -6.35 -4.87
C LEU A 438 -28.00 -6.44 -6.25
N LYS A 439 -27.43 -5.76 -7.26
CA LYS A 439 -27.96 -5.81 -8.64
C LYS A 439 -27.86 -7.20 -9.26
N THR A 440 -26.80 -7.94 -8.96
CA THR A 440 -26.60 -9.28 -9.54
C THR A 440 -27.32 -10.38 -8.74
N ALA A 441 -27.40 -10.27 -7.41
CA ALA A 441 -28.12 -11.22 -6.57
C ALA A 441 -29.64 -11.15 -6.73
N SER A 442 -30.20 -9.95 -6.91
CA SER A 442 -31.64 -9.77 -7.13
C SER A 442 -32.12 -10.35 -8.47
N SER A 443 -31.25 -10.36 -9.48
CA SER A 443 -31.56 -10.96 -10.78
C SER A 443 -31.67 -12.48 -10.74
N ALA A 444 -30.98 -13.13 -9.79
CA ALA A 444 -31.02 -14.59 -9.62
C ALA A 444 -32.27 -15.10 -8.86
N LYS A 445 -32.99 -14.21 -8.15
CA LYS A 445 -34.24 -14.58 -7.44
C LYS A 445 -35.50 -14.42 -8.29
N ASN A 446 -35.38 -13.76 -9.46
CA ASN A 446 -36.53 -13.47 -10.36
C ASN A 446 -36.47 -14.29 -11.67
N ILE A 447 -35.58 -15.30 -11.74
CA ILE A 447 -35.53 -16.31 -12.80
C ILE A 447 -35.75 -17.68 -12.16
#